data_52cca07973fb9edaaf0ff811abeab3fe
#
_entry.id   52cca07973fb9edaaf0ff811abeab3fe
#
_cell.length_a   1.000
_cell.length_b   1.000
_cell.length_c   1.000
_cell.angle_alpha   90.00
_cell.angle_beta   90.00
_cell.angle_gamma   90.00
#
_symmetry.space_group_name_H-M   'P 1'
#
loop_
_entity.id
_entity.type
_entity.pdbx_description
1 polymer ?
#
loop_
_entity_poly.entity_id
_entity_poly.type
_entity_poly.pdbx_seq_one_letter_code
_entity_poly.pdbx_strand_id
1 'polypeptide(L)'
;DRGHLGVGAAADITVYTDNADREKMFSRPDYVFKDGRMVVEDGDLIDVTWGTTHVVKPEYDKGIEKSLKGYFDKYQTMKMGNFKISDDEIVDDGRGSLTIQPLHKGGQI
;
A
#
# COMPACT_ATOMS: atom_id res chain seq x y z
N ASP A 1 -7.61 8.44 -2.19
CA ASP A 1 -8.37 8.47 -3.43
C ASP A 1 -7.48 8.37 -4.63
N ARG A 2 -7.48 7.19 -5.24
CA ARG A 2 -6.66 6.82 -6.40
C ARG A 2 -7.49 6.05 -7.40
N GLY A 3 -6.98 5.86 -8.63
CA GLY A 3 -7.64 5.06 -9.65
C GLY A 3 -8.73 5.79 -10.43
N HIS A 4 -8.79 7.12 -10.34
CA HIS A 4 -9.66 7.96 -11.18
C HIS A 4 -9.01 9.32 -11.45
N LEU A 5 -9.52 10.03 -12.44
CA LEU A 5 -9.02 11.35 -12.83
C LEU A 5 -9.87 12.52 -12.29
N GLY A 6 -10.67 12.27 -11.27
CA GLY A 6 -11.51 13.28 -10.64
C GLY A 6 -10.74 14.23 -9.72
N VAL A 7 -11.34 15.36 -9.43
CA VAL A 7 -10.78 16.35 -8.50
C VAL A 7 -10.56 15.72 -7.13
N GLY A 8 -9.41 15.98 -6.54
CA GLY A 8 -9.02 15.44 -5.24
C GLY A 8 -8.35 14.08 -5.27
N ALA A 9 -8.28 13.43 -6.44
CA ALA A 9 -7.53 12.18 -6.58
C ALA A 9 -6.03 12.43 -6.68
N ALA A 10 -5.25 11.45 -6.22
CA ALA A 10 -3.81 11.45 -6.47
C ALA A 10 -3.54 11.39 -7.98
N ALA A 11 -2.62 12.20 -8.47
CA ALA A 11 -2.28 12.24 -9.88
C ALA A 11 -1.34 11.07 -10.26
N ASP A 12 -1.89 9.87 -10.24
CA ASP A 12 -1.26 8.64 -10.72
C ASP A 12 -1.80 8.37 -12.12
N ILE A 13 -1.03 8.74 -13.15
CA ILE A 13 -1.47 8.76 -14.54
C ILE A 13 -0.44 8.08 -15.43
N THR A 14 -0.91 7.19 -16.30
CA THR A 14 -0.09 6.58 -17.34
C THR A 14 -0.63 6.96 -18.70
N VAL A 15 0.22 7.45 -19.56
CA VAL A 15 -0.13 7.92 -20.91
C VAL A 15 0.49 7.00 -21.95
N TYR A 16 -0.34 6.55 -22.88
CA TYR A 16 0.05 5.69 -23.99
C TYR A 16 -0.31 6.33 -25.33
N THR A 17 0.48 6.07 -26.36
CA THR A 17 0.07 6.37 -27.74
C THR A 17 -0.91 5.29 -28.21
N ASP A 18 -2.04 5.73 -28.78
CA ASP A 18 -3.07 4.81 -29.25
C ASP A 18 -2.51 3.91 -30.38
N ASN A 19 -2.80 2.63 -30.30
CA ASN A 19 -2.43 1.63 -31.28
C ASN A 19 -3.54 0.58 -31.39
N ALA A 20 -3.88 0.20 -32.61
CA ALA A 20 -4.87 -0.87 -32.86
C ALA A 20 -4.44 -2.21 -32.23
N ASP A 21 -3.13 -2.47 -32.21
CA ASP A 21 -2.55 -3.58 -31.46
C ASP A 21 -2.38 -3.14 -29.99
N ARG A 22 -3.29 -3.64 -29.15
CA ARG A 22 -3.31 -3.26 -27.72
C ARG A 22 -2.12 -3.80 -26.93
N GLU A 23 -1.56 -4.93 -27.33
CA GLU A 23 -0.34 -5.45 -26.72
C GLU A 23 0.82 -4.48 -26.91
N LYS A 24 1.00 -4.00 -28.13
CA LYS A 24 2.03 -2.99 -28.45
C LYS A 24 1.75 -1.68 -27.74
N MET A 25 0.49 -1.25 -27.69
CA MET A 25 0.11 -0.02 -27.01
C MET A 25 0.54 -0.03 -25.53
N PHE A 26 0.26 -1.12 -24.82
CA PHE A 26 0.56 -1.23 -23.39
C PHE A 26 1.98 -1.73 -23.07
N SER A 27 2.78 -2.09 -24.06
CA SER A 27 4.13 -2.60 -23.84
C SER A 27 5.10 -1.55 -23.29
N ARG A 28 4.87 -0.29 -23.64
CA ARG A 28 5.71 0.83 -23.23
C ARG A 28 4.89 2.10 -23.07
N PRO A 29 4.78 2.64 -21.85
CA PRO A 29 4.13 3.93 -21.65
C PRO A 29 5.01 5.08 -22.17
N ASP A 30 4.37 6.12 -22.70
CA ASP A 30 5.07 7.34 -23.09
C ASP A 30 5.41 8.20 -21.88
N TYR A 31 4.45 8.38 -21.00
CA TYR A 31 4.59 9.15 -19.77
C TYR A 31 3.96 8.45 -18.60
N VAL A 32 4.58 8.54 -17.45
CA VAL A 32 4.01 8.07 -16.18
C VAL A 32 4.19 9.15 -15.12
N PHE A 33 3.10 9.47 -14.44
CA PHE A 33 3.07 10.40 -13.31
C PHE A 33 2.71 9.63 -12.05
N LYS A 34 3.43 9.88 -10.99
CA LYS A 34 3.16 9.36 -9.66
C LYS A 34 3.02 10.52 -8.68
N ASP A 35 1.84 10.65 -8.06
CA ASP A 35 1.51 11.78 -7.19
C ASP A 35 1.82 13.16 -7.85
N GLY A 36 1.52 13.28 -9.13
CA GLY A 36 1.76 14.49 -9.93
C GLY A 36 3.20 14.70 -10.40
N ARG A 37 4.09 13.80 -10.06
CA ARG A 37 5.51 13.86 -10.46
C ARG A 37 5.77 12.94 -11.64
N MET A 38 6.36 13.47 -12.69
CA MET A 38 6.72 12.67 -13.86
C MET A 38 7.90 11.73 -13.51
N VAL A 39 7.70 10.44 -13.70
CA VAL A 39 8.69 9.40 -13.42
C VAL A 39 9.16 8.67 -14.70
N VAL A 40 8.36 8.74 -15.75
CA VAL A 40 8.72 8.21 -17.08
C VAL A 40 8.43 9.28 -18.13
N GLU A 41 9.38 9.52 -19.01
CA GLU A 41 9.28 10.43 -20.15
C GLU A 41 9.80 9.72 -21.41
N ASP A 42 9.01 9.76 -22.49
CA ASP A 42 9.32 9.09 -23.76
C ASP A 42 9.68 7.60 -23.58
N GLY A 43 9.02 6.93 -22.62
CA GLY A 43 9.27 5.53 -22.30
C GLY A 43 10.51 5.24 -21.48
N ASP A 44 11.25 6.25 -21.07
CA ASP A 44 12.44 6.10 -20.25
C ASP A 44 12.20 6.53 -18.81
N LEU A 45 12.67 5.74 -17.85
CA LEU A 45 12.59 6.07 -16.44
C LEU A 45 13.52 7.23 -16.12
N ILE A 46 12.95 8.36 -15.66
CA ILE A 46 13.70 9.59 -15.34
C ILE A 46 13.80 9.84 -13.84
N ASP A 47 12.94 9.22 -13.04
CA ASP A 47 12.90 9.43 -11.61
C ASP A 47 12.33 8.21 -10.90
N VAL A 48 12.64 8.06 -9.62
CA VAL A 48 12.12 6.98 -8.77
C VAL A 48 11.47 7.61 -7.55
N THR A 49 10.22 7.24 -7.30
CA THR A 49 9.51 7.64 -6.10
C THR A 49 9.27 6.43 -5.20
N TRP A 50 9.37 6.66 -3.90
CA TRP A 50 9.05 5.66 -2.92
C TRP A 50 7.58 5.77 -2.53
N GLY A 51 6.93 4.65 -2.42
CA GLY A 51 5.52 4.59 -2.01
C GLY A 51 5.34 4.79 -0.51
N THR A 52 4.10 4.66 -0.07
CA THR A 52 3.71 4.68 1.34
C THR A 52 3.03 3.37 1.69
N THR A 53 3.40 2.77 2.80
CA THR A 53 2.69 1.59 3.33
C THR A 53 1.49 2.05 4.14
N HIS A 54 0.30 1.60 3.76
CA HIS A 54 -0.93 1.87 4.48
C HIS A 54 -1.28 0.68 5.35
N VAL A 55 -1.43 0.92 6.66
CA VAL A 55 -1.81 -0.10 7.63
C VAL A 55 -3.15 0.27 8.24
N VAL A 56 -4.09 -0.66 8.24
CA VAL A 56 -5.38 -0.51 8.89
C VAL A 56 -5.27 -1.03 10.32
N LYS A 57 -5.62 -0.20 11.29
CA LYS A 57 -5.72 -0.59 12.70
C LYS A 57 -7.19 -0.63 13.11
N PRO A 58 -7.83 -1.81 13.06
CA PRO A 58 -9.21 -1.95 13.48
C PRO A 58 -9.36 -1.78 14.99
N GLU A 59 -10.49 -1.27 15.41
CA GLU A 59 -10.88 -1.30 16.82
C GLU A 59 -11.28 -2.72 17.21
N TYR A 60 -10.75 -3.21 18.30
CA TYR A 60 -11.09 -4.53 18.83
C TYR A 60 -10.96 -4.55 20.35
N ASP A 61 -11.59 -5.52 20.98
CA ASP A 61 -11.43 -5.75 22.42
C ASP A 61 -10.03 -6.31 22.71
N LYS A 62 -9.19 -5.47 23.30
CA LYS A 62 -7.81 -5.84 23.64
C LYS A 62 -7.72 -6.98 24.66
N GLY A 63 -8.80 -7.25 25.40
CA GLY A 63 -8.88 -8.38 26.31
C GLY A 63 -8.73 -9.73 25.61
N ILE A 64 -9.08 -9.81 24.33
CA ILE A 64 -8.91 -11.04 23.52
C ILE A 64 -7.44 -11.45 23.39
N GLU A 65 -6.50 -10.52 23.38
CA GLU A 65 -5.08 -10.82 23.28
C GLU A 65 -4.59 -11.67 24.45
N LYS A 66 -5.10 -11.41 25.65
CA LYS A 66 -4.77 -12.18 26.84
C LYS A 66 -5.25 -13.62 26.73
N SER A 67 -6.45 -13.81 26.23
CA SER A 67 -7.04 -15.14 26.01
C SER A 67 -6.28 -15.90 24.91
N LEU A 68 -5.96 -15.22 23.82
CA LEU A 68 -5.17 -15.80 22.73
C LEU A 68 -3.76 -16.17 23.17
N LYS A 69 -3.11 -15.34 23.96
CA LYS A 69 -1.78 -15.64 24.50
C LYS A 69 -1.80 -16.92 25.33
N GLY A 70 -2.79 -17.08 26.22
CA GLY A 70 -2.96 -18.27 27.01
C GLY A 70 -3.18 -19.51 26.14
N TYR A 71 -3.98 -19.40 25.10
CA TYR A 71 -4.21 -20.48 24.14
C TYR A 71 -2.94 -20.86 23.40
N PHE A 72 -2.19 -19.89 22.85
CA PHE A 72 -0.93 -20.13 22.14
C PHE A 72 0.12 -20.78 23.07
N ASP A 73 0.25 -20.30 24.29
CA ASP A 73 1.20 -20.83 25.27
C ASP A 73 0.90 -22.29 25.63
N LYS A 74 -0.37 -22.69 25.63
CA LYS A 74 -0.81 -24.02 26.00
C LYS A 74 -0.81 -25.02 24.84
N TYR A 75 -1.26 -24.63 23.67
CA TYR A 75 -1.56 -25.54 22.56
C TYR A 75 -0.68 -25.37 21.31
N GLN A 76 0.04 -24.28 21.19
CA GLN A 76 0.82 -23.99 20.00
C GLN A 76 2.31 -24.02 20.29
N THR A 77 3.08 -24.49 19.32
CA THR A 77 4.54 -24.45 19.37
C THR A 77 5.09 -23.04 19.10
N MET A 78 4.37 -22.26 18.30
CA MET A 78 4.69 -20.86 18.05
C MET A 78 4.00 -19.96 19.07
N LYS A 79 4.71 -18.94 19.53
CA LYS A 79 4.16 -17.95 20.46
C LYS A 79 3.38 -16.88 19.70
N MET A 80 2.40 -16.27 20.37
CA MET A 80 1.58 -15.20 19.78
C MET A 80 2.44 -14.05 19.25
N GLY A 81 3.52 -13.70 19.92
CA GLY A 81 4.46 -12.66 19.48
C GLY A 81 5.08 -12.91 18.11
N ASN A 82 5.16 -14.17 17.65
CA ASN A 82 5.69 -14.51 16.34
C ASN A 82 4.77 -14.06 15.18
N PHE A 83 3.51 -13.78 15.48
CA PHE A 83 2.53 -13.30 14.51
C PHE A 83 2.39 -11.77 14.50
N LYS A 84 3.07 -11.08 15.40
CA LYS A 84 3.07 -9.61 15.47
C LYS A 84 4.19 -9.06 14.60
N ILE A 85 3.85 -8.08 13.81
CA ILE A 85 4.80 -7.34 12.97
C ILE A 85 4.86 -5.91 13.54
N SER A 86 6.07 -5.45 13.88
CA SER A 86 6.27 -4.08 14.37
C SER A 86 6.22 -3.07 13.21
N ASP A 87 5.90 -1.83 13.54
CA ASP A 87 5.91 -0.75 12.56
C ASP A 87 7.31 -0.56 11.95
N ASP A 88 8.37 -0.77 12.75
CA ASP A 88 9.75 -0.69 12.29
C ASP A 88 10.08 -1.77 11.26
N GLU A 89 9.62 -2.99 11.45
CA GLU A 89 9.81 -4.07 10.48
C GLU A 89 9.14 -3.78 9.14
N ILE A 90 7.98 -3.10 9.16
CA ILE A 90 7.27 -2.70 7.94
C ILE A 90 8.02 -1.59 7.21
N VAL A 91 8.54 -0.61 7.95
CA VAL A 91 9.22 0.57 7.38
C VAL A 91 10.65 0.23 6.92
N ASP A 92 11.32 -0.68 7.61
CA ASP A 92 12.74 -1.01 7.36
C ASP A 92 12.95 -1.67 5.98
N ASP A 93 12.05 -2.56 5.58
CA ASP A 93 12.02 -3.12 4.23
C ASP A 93 11.36 -2.14 3.22
N GLY A 94 10.53 -1.28 3.72
CA GLY A 94 9.81 -0.27 2.94
C GLY A 94 10.65 0.98 2.77
N ARG A 95 10.89 1.35 1.57
CA ARG A 95 11.56 2.58 1.22
C ARG A 95 10.54 3.72 1.09
N GLY A 96 9.64 3.80 2.05
CA GLY A 96 8.56 4.78 2.07
C GLY A 96 8.09 5.07 3.48
N SER A 97 7.08 5.91 3.61
CA SER A 97 6.45 6.24 4.87
C SER A 97 5.39 5.21 5.27
N LEU A 98 5.12 5.13 6.56
CA LEU A 98 4.03 4.34 7.10
C LEU A 98 2.83 5.24 7.39
N THR A 99 1.68 4.92 6.82
CA THR A 99 0.42 5.59 7.12
C THR A 99 -0.52 4.63 7.84
N ILE A 100 -0.93 5.02 9.04
CA ILE A 100 -1.87 4.25 9.84
C ILE A 100 -3.27 4.79 9.62
N GLN A 101 -4.20 3.92 9.22
CA GLN A 101 -5.61 4.26 9.05
C GLN A 101 -6.43 3.59 10.14
N PRO A 102 -7.01 4.36 11.07
CA PRO A 102 -7.90 3.80 12.07
C PRO A 102 -9.19 3.30 11.41
N LEU A 103 -9.63 2.13 11.81
CA LEU A 103 -10.91 1.56 11.41
C LEU A 103 -11.83 1.56 12.62
N HIS A 104 -12.90 2.35 12.54
CA HIS A 104 -13.90 2.45 13.60
C HIS A 104 -15.13 1.62 13.26
N LYS A 105 -15.82 1.11 14.27
CA LYS A 105 -17.06 0.37 14.10
C LYS A 105 -18.10 1.24 13.38
N GLY A 106 -18.56 0.81 12.21
CA GLY A 106 -19.49 1.57 11.38
C GLY A 106 -18.87 2.80 10.70
N GLY A 107 -17.54 3.00 10.83
CA GLY A 107 -16.82 4.10 10.21
C GLY A 107 -16.44 3.82 8.76
N GLN A 108 -16.13 4.90 8.04
CA GLN A 108 -15.52 4.84 6.72
C GLN A 108 -13.99 4.98 6.85
N ILE A 109 -13.31 4.27 5.99
CA ILE A 109 -11.85 4.38 5.87
C ILE A 109 -11.51 5.61 5.03
#